data_cf6fdc8cf562f6ce98a6b94dc32316e9
#
_entry.id   cf6fdc8cf562f6ce98a6b94dc32316e9
#
_cell.length_a   1.000
_cell.length_b   1.000
_cell.length_c   1.000
_cell.angle_alpha   90.00
_cell.angle_beta   90.00
_cell.angle_gamma   90.00
#
_symmetry.space_group_name_H-M   'P 1'
#
loop_
_entity.id
_entity.type
_entity.pdbx_description
1 polymer ?
#
loop_
_entity_poly.entity_id
_entity_poly.type
_entity_poly.pdbx_seq_one_letter_code
_entity_poly.pdbx_strand_id
1 'polypeptide(L)'
;MRHFLSELCILFLCMGIAAGCGSGNGRNDTALPTACSGFNGTKVDTQAVCNLDVLCRVWGYAKYHHPAFYGTKGQLDVDAELLRLLPTICNADKTERNRLLAEWIHSLGEFTEAPERYESYCGEGFRHEAATTWTADTAKLGSELSDLLCRLRFADRRGFNRYVKPRQPGSSSPDFSRENGYPNLTSPDTGYRLLALFRYWNVIEYFYPNRHLTDKQWDEVLPEYIRRFTECGPEGYHAQLAMLITELHDSHAMLYPAFLPAEAFIQVNAQFIGDRLMVVPSQPADIHTPIPDDIPAWPPLRFGDEILSVNGKSIDSIRSDIRKYVSCSNETAVGFRTTVYAFTSTDADEYVVEYRRGNATDTVRIATRTDRNAREFIDFPKYAVSEEGCMLINDRIGYIDAAQFSNEQGRRIMNVLKNTEAIIIDLRRYPSDFMIFAFLGKYFAPYAINHVIFTHPVYSLPGCFREDRPAIGHDNPDYYRGAVIALVDGNTISQAEYTAITVQALPRGLTVGSTTLGADGNIAEIPLPGGYKTLISSLGVYYP
;
A
#
# COMPACT_ATOMS: atom_id res chain seq x y z
N MET A 1 -3.40 -19.26 -13.89
CA MET A 1 -3.34 -18.03 -14.69
C MET A 1 -4.64 -17.22 -14.64
N ARG A 2 -5.84 -17.79 -14.79
CA ARG A 2 -7.12 -17.06 -14.65
C ARG A 2 -7.46 -16.57 -13.21
N HIS A 3 -6.95 -17.21 -12.17
CA HIS A 3 -7.15 -16.77 -10.77
C HIS A 3 -6.24 -15.63 -10.34
N PHE A 4 -5.13 -15.38 -11.05
CA PHE A 4 -4.21 -14.28 -10.76
C PHE A 4 -4.71 -12.92 -11.24
N LEU A 5 -5.51 -12.92 -12.30
CA LEU A 5 -6.11 -11.71 -12.87
C LEU A 5 -7.25 -11.13 -12.02
N SER A 6 -7.93 -11.97 -11.22
CA SER A 6 -9.04 -11.51 -10.37
C SER A 6 -8.58 -10.72 -9.15
N GLU A 7 -7.37 -10.92 -8.67
CA GLU A 7 -6.87 -10.28 -7.46
C GLU A 7 -6.17 -8.94 -7.71
N LEU A 8 -5.63 -8.70 -8.92
CA LEU A 8 -5.02 -7.40 -9.27
C LEU A 8 -6.07 -6.35 -9.68
N CYS A 9 -7.18 -6.78 -10.29
CA CYS A 9 -8.35 -5.91 -10.49
C CYS A 9 -8.97 -5.40 -9.17
N ILE A 10 -8.68 -6.05 -8.06
CA ILE A 10 -9.15 -5.67 -6.72
C ILE A 10 -8.59 -4.31 -6.27
N LEU A 11 -7.48 -3.82 -6.77
CA LEU A 11 -6.92 -2.52 -6.34
C LEU A 11 -7.75 -1.30 -6.79
N PHE A 12 -8.46 -1.39 -7.91
CA PHE A 12 -9.47 -0.40 -8.31
C PHE A 12 -10.90 -0.81 -7.92
N LEU A 13 -11.16 -2.13 -7.78
CA LEU A 13 -12.44 -2.66 -7.28
C LEU A 13 -12.56 -2.64 -5.75
N CYS A 14 -11.48 -2.50 -5.01
CA CYS A 14 -11.49 -2.53 -3.53
C CYS A 14 -12.07 -1.31 -2.83
N MET A 15 -12.63 -0.33 -3.55
CA MET A 15 -13.58 0.59 -2.91
C MET A 15 -14.98 -0.06 -2.73
N GLY A 16 -15.16 -1.33 -3.08
CA GLY A 16 -16.48 -1.95 -3.22
C GLY A 16 -16.70 -3.33 -2.64
N ILE A 17 -15.95 -3.83 -1.69
CA ILE A 17 -16.30 -5.11 -1.05
C ILE A 17 -16.48 -4.93 0.46
N ALA A 18 -17.70 -4.59 0.85
CA ALA A 18 -18.26 -5.02 2.12
C ALA A 18 -19.12 -6.26 1.84
N ALA A 19 -18.81 -7.35 2.54
CA ALA A 19 -19.58 -8.59 2.63
C ALA A 19 -19.63 -9.50 1.39
N GLY A 20 -18.71 -10.43 1.33
CA GLY A 20 -18.84 -11.73 0.69
C GLY A 20 -18.28 -12.78 1.63
N CYS A 21 -19.14 -13.42 2.44
CA CYS A 21 -18.77 -14.60 3.20
C CYS A 21 -18.44 -15.73 2.24
N GLY A 22 -17.15 -15.99 2.04
CA GLY A 22 -16.63 -17.20 1.42
C GLY A 22 -16.22 -18.19 2.52
N SER A 23 -16.97 -19.24 2.71
CA SER A 23 -16.71 -20.32 3.62
C SER A 23 -15.46 -21.10 3.16
N GLY A 24 -14.33 -20.81 3.76
CA GLY A 24 -13.13 -21.64 3.72
C GLY A 24 -13.06 -22.49 4.97
N ASN A 25 -13.43 -23.75 4.89
CA ASN A 25 -13.25 -24.74 5.96
C ASN A 25 -11.75 -24.99 6.19
N GLY A 26 -11.22 -24.36 7.22
CA GLY A 26 -9.96 -24.72 7.86
C GLY A 26 -10.18 -24.66 9.36
N ARG A 27 -10.65 -25.76 9.97
CA ARG A 27 -10.70 -25.89 11.43
C ARG A 27 -9.26 -25.91 11.97
N ASN A 28 -8.83 -24.82 12.55
CA ASN A 28 -7.83 -24.84 13.60
C ASN A 28 -8.58 -24.60 14.93
N ASP A 29 -8.66 -25.65 15.73
CA ASP A 29 -9.05 -25.56 17.14
C ASP A 29 -7.94 -24.83 17.90
N THR A 30 -7.91 -23.49 17.79
CA THR A 30 -7.25 -22.61 18.74
C THR A 30 -8.32 -22.07 19.67
N ALA A 31 -8.05 -22.08 20.97
CA ALA A 31 -8.93 -21.50 21.97
C ALA A 31 -9.49 -20.16 21.48
N LEU A 32 -10.81 -19.96 21.64
CA LEU A 32 -11.45 -18.68 21.29
C LEU A 32 -10.65 -17.56 21.95
N PRO A 33 -10.30 -16.48 21.21
CA PRO A 33 -9.59 -15.35 21.80
C PRO A 33 -10.38 -14.89 23.01
N THR A 34 -9.71 -14.70 24.13
CA THR A 34 -10.32 -14.12 25.32
C THR A 34 -10.89 -12.76 24.94
N ALA A 35 -12.14 -12.49 25.26
CA ALA A 35 -12.80 -11.21 24.95
C ALA A 35 -12.08 -9.99 25.58
N CYS A 36 -11.07 -10.23 26.42
CA CYS A 36 -10.28 -9.24 27.15
C CYS A 36 -8.81 -9.68 27.21
N SER A 37 -7.90 -8.74 26.94
CA SER A 37 -6.44 -8.98 27.00
C SER A 37 -5.92 -9.07 28.45
N GLY A 38 -6.71 -8.64 29.42
CA GLY A 38 -6.26 -8.46 30.81
C GLY A 38 -5.45 -7.18 31.05
N PHE A 39 -5.26 -6.32 30.03
CA PHE A 39 -4.55 -5.05 30.13
C PHE A 39 -5.45 -3.87 29.70
N ASN A 40 -5.88 -3.08 30.67
CA ASN A 40 -6.77 -1.93 30.49
C ASN A 40 -6.13 -0.60 30.95
N GLY A 41 -4.79 -0.50 30.92
CA GLY A 41 -4.10 0.76 31.23
C GLY A 41 -4.52 1.86 30.24
N THR A 42 -5.06 2.95 30.78
CA THR A 42 -5.55 4.09 29.95
C THR A 42 -4.60 5.28 29.99
N LYS A 43 -3.60 5.25 30.88
CA LYS A 43 -2.61 6.32 31.00
C LYS A 43 -1.26 5.73 31.36
N VAL A 44 -0.28 6.03 30.52
CA VAL A 44 1.09 5.55 30.68
C VAL A 44 2.03 6.73 30.97
N ASP A 45 2.86 6.60 31.99
CA ASP A 45 3.93 7.55 32.25
C ASP A 45 5.13 7.30 31.31
N THR A 46 6.17 8.11 31.44
CA THR A 46 7.35 8.01 30.61
C THR A 46 8.08 6.68 30.78
N GLN A 47 8.12 6.11 31.99
CA GLN A 47 8.75 4.82 32.25
C GLN A 47 7.97 3.68 31.61
N ALA A 48 6.65 3.69 31.71
CA ALA A 48 5.77 2.71 31.07
C ALA A 48 5.90 2.76 29.53
N VAL A 49 5.96 3.96 28.94
CA VAL A 49 6.21 4.10 27.49
C VAL A 49 7.56 3.50 27.10
N CYS A 50 8.64 3.78 27.86
CA CYS A 50 9.95 3.17 27.61
C CYS A 50 9.92 1.64 27.73
N ASN A 51 9.16 1.11 28.69
CA ASN A 51 9.01 -0.33 28.88
C ASN A 51 8.26 -0.99 27.72
N LEU A 52 7.18 -0.37 27.27
CA LEU A 52 6.37 -0.84 26.14
C LEU A 52 7.12 -0.72 24.80
N ASP A 53 7.95 0.32 24.61
CA ASP A 53 8.86 0.44 23.44
C ASP A 53 9.82 -0.75 23.39
N VAL A 54 10.49 -1.06 24.52
CA VAL A 54 11.41 -2.21 24.57
C VAL A 54 10.66 -3.52 24.37
N LEU A 55 9.50 -3.69 24.98
CA LEU A 55 8.67 -4.89 24.79
C LEU A 55 8.29 -5.08 23.32
N CYS A 56 7.82 -4.03 22.65
CA CYS A 56 7.46 -4.09 21.23
C CYS A 56 8.63 -4.59 20.37
N ARG A 57 9.81 -4.00 20.56
CA ARG A 57 11.02 -4.34 19.80
C ARG A 57 11.46 -5.77 20.08
N VAL A 58 11.58 -6.16 21.35
CA VAL A 58 12.03 -7.50 21.76
C VAL A 58 11.03 -8.57 21.30
N TRP A 59 9.72 -8.32 21.46
CA TRP A 59 8.67 -9.22 21.01
C TRP A 59 8.70 -9.44 19.49
N GLY A 60 8.74 -8.36 18.72
CA GLY A 60 8.77 -8.46 17.26
C GLY A 60 10.09 -9.06 16.76
N TYR A 61 11.21 -8.71 17.39
CA TYR A 61 12.50 -9.30 17.06
C TYR A 61 12.52 -10.80 17.29
N ALA A 62 12.07 -11.26 18.47
CA ALA A 62 11.95 -12.69 18.77
C ALA A 62 10.98 -13.40 17.81
N LYS A 63 9.82 -12.80 17.53
CA LYS A 63 8.83 -13.32 16.57
C LYS A 63 9.44 -13.65 15.21
N TYR A 64 10.33 -12.77 14.72
CA TYR A 64 10.90 -12.94 13.38
C TYR A 64 12.28 -13.60 13.36
N HIS A 65 12.97 -13.73 14.51
CA HIS A 65 14.32 -14.30 14.56
C HIS A 65 14.42 -15.59 15.36
N HIS A 66 13.49 -15.90 16.29
CA HIS A 66 13.60 -17.09 17.12
C HIS A 66 13.14 -18.34 16.38
N PRO A 67 13.92 -19.46 16.40
CA PRO A 67 13.58 -20.71 15.70
C PRO A 67 12.23 -21.32 16.11
N ALA A 68 11.72 -21.06 17.30
CA ALA A 68 10.41 -21.51 17.78
C ALA A 68 9.24 -21.07 16.86
N PHE A 69 9.42 -20.01 16.10
CA PHE A 69 8.41 -19.49 15.16
C PHE A 69 8.63 -19.93 13.71
N TYR A 70 9.55 -20.87 13.47
CA TYR A 70 9.85 -21.40 12.14
C TYR A 70 9.36 -22.84 11.97
N GLY A 71 9.01 -23.20 10.74
CA GLY A 71 8.52 -24.52 10.40
C GLY A 71 7.09 -24.80 10.88
N THR A 72 6.73 -26.11 10.94
CA THR A 72 5.37 -26.55 11.26
C THR A 72 5.21 -27.03 12.71
N LYS A 73 6.30 -27.13 13.45
CA LYS A 73 6.30 -27.64 14.82
C LYS A 73 6.23 -26.47 15.81
N GLY A 74 5.23 -26.46 16.66
CA GLY A 74 5.05 -25.52 17.75
C GLY A 74 3.66 -24.88 17.75
N GLN A 75 3.03 -24.84 18.91
CA GLN A 75 1.68 -24.28 19.13
C GLN A 75 1.73 -22.93 19.84
N LEU A 76 2.93 -22.33 19.97
CA LEU A 76 3.07 -21.08 20.71
C LEU A 76 2.37 -19.94 19.96
N ASP A 77 1.42 -19.31 20.63
CA ASP A 77 0.75 -18.10 20.15
C ASP A 77 1.52 -16.86 20.63
N VAL A 78 2.21 -16.22 19.70
CA VAL A 78 3.05 -15.05 20.00
C VAL A 78 2.23 -13.84 20.46
N ASP A 79 0.98 -13.71 20.00
CA ASP A 79 0.08 -12.65 20.42
C ASP A 79 -0.35 -12.86 21.89
N ALA A 80 -0.70 -14.10 22.25
CA ALA A 80 -1.03 -14.46 23.63
C ALA A 80 0.16 -14.22 24.58
N GLU A 81 1.39 -14.51 24.14
CA GLU A 81 2.59 -14.20 24.91
C GLU A 81 2.77 -12.69 25.13
N LEU A 82 2.55 -11.86 24.10
CA LEU A 82 2.57 -10.41 24.27
C LEU A 82 1.54 -9.94 25.30
N LEU A 83 0.28 -10.40 25.15
CA LEU A 83 -0.80 -9.99 26.06
C LEU A 83 -0.52 -10.41 27.50
N ARG A 84 0.11 -11.57 27.74
CA ARG A 84 0.53 -12.03 29.06
C ARG A 84 1.64 -11.16 29.67
N LEU A 85 2.59 -10.67 28.84
CA LEU A 85 3.72 -9.86 29.28
C LEU A 85 3.34 -8.41 29.59
N LEU A 86 2.38 -7.85 28.84
CA LEU A 86 2.01 -6.43 28.90
C LEU A 86 1.81 -5.88 30.32
N PRO A 87 0.98 -6.48 31.22
CA PRO A 87 0.71 -5.93 32.54
C PRO A 87 1.94 -5.83 33.43
N THR A 88 2.79 -6.87 33.37
CA THR A 88 3.98 -6.96 34.22
C THR A 88 5.09 -6.05 33.71
N ILE A 89 5.36 -6.08 32.42
CA ILE A 89 6.42 -5.27 31.80
C ILE A 89 6.09 -3.78 31.89
N CYS A 90 4.84 -3.37 31.68
CA CYS A 90 4.43 -1.97 31.76
C CYS A 90 4.81 -1.32 33.09
N ASN A 91 4.67 -2.07 34.19
CA ASN A 91 4.86 -1.58 35.55
C ASN A 91 6.25 -1.88 36.14
N ALA A 92 7.13 -2.58 35.44
CA ALA A 92 8.45 -2.97 35.92
C ALA A 92 9.43 -1.79 35.97
N ASP A 93 10.40 -1.84 36.83
CA ASP A 93 11.62 -1.05 36.65
C ASP A 93 12.48 -1.61 35.50
N LYS A 94 13.52 -0.88 35.11
CA LYS A 94 14.38 -1.27 33.99
C LYS A 94 15.03 -2.65 34.17
N THR A 95 15.50 -2.95 35.37
CA THR A 95 16.22 -4.21 35.66
C THR A 95 15.25 -5.39 35.59
N GLU A 96 14.10 -5.26 36.21
CA GLU A 96 13.07 -6.29 36.22
C GLU A 96 12.49 -6.51 34.83
N ARG A 97 12.23 -5.44 34.06
CA ARG A 97 11.81 -5.54 32.65
C ARG A 97 12.78 -6.38 31.85
N ASN A 98 14.10 -6.07 31.95
CA ASN A 98 15.11 -6.76 31.16
C ASN A 98 15.23 -8.24 31.57
N ARG A 99 15.16 -8.53 32.87
CA ARG A 99 15.15 -9.91 33.40
C ARG A 99 13.94 -10.70 32.86
N LEU A 100 12.74 -10.14 32.94
CA LEU A 100 11.52 -10.79 32.46
C LEU A 100 11.54 -11.05 30.96
N LEU A 101 12.10 -10.13 30.17
CA LEU A 101 12.24 -10.30 28.72
C LEU A 101 13.27 -11.37 28.37
N ALA A 102 14.40 -11.45 29.09
CA ALA A 102 15.38 -12.52 28.90
C ALA A 102 14.79 -13.88 29.25
N GLU A 103 14.11 -13.99 30.40
CA GLU A 103 13.38 -15.21 30.81
C GLU A 103 12.32 -15.64 29.77
N TRP A 104 11.58 -14.68 29.22
CA TRP A 104 10.63 -14.96 28.15
C TRP A 104 11.32 -15.56 26.93
N ILE A 105 12.43 -14.98 26.43
CA ILE A 105 13.18 -15.53 25.28
C ILE A 105 13.69 -16.94 25.60
N HIS A 106 14.25 -17.18 26.79
CA HIS A 106 14.66 -18.52 27.23
C HIS A 106 13.51 -19.52 27.24
N SER A 107 12.31 -19.07 27.64
CA SER A 107 11.11 -19.93 27.65
C SER A 107 10.64 -20.37 26.26
N LEU A 108 11.05 -19.67 25.20
CA LEU A 108 10.78 -20.05 23.80
C LEU A 108 11.59 -21.30 23.38
N GLY A 109 12.59 -21.68 24.15
CA GLY A 109 13.49 -22.82 23.93
C GLY A 109 14.91 -22.41 23.55
N GLU A 110 15.83 -23.35 23.70
CA GLU A 110 17.23 -23.17 23.32
C GLU A 110 17.38 -23.09 21.80
N PHE A 111 18.37 -22.30 21.34
CA PHE A 111 18.73 -22.20 19.94
C PHE A 111 20.26 -22.29 19.77
N THR A 112 20.66 -22.79 18.61
CA THR A 112 22.06 -22.77 18.16
C THR A 112 22.25 -21.63 17.16
N GLU A 113 23.45 -21.10 17.11
CA GLU A 113 23.84 -20.08 16.14
C GLU A 113 24.44 -20.75 14.89
N ALA A 114 24.20 -20.16 13.74
CA ALA A 114 24.76 -20.59 12.46
C ALA A 114 25.15 -19.34 11.63
N PRO A 115 26.10 -18.51 12.11
CA PRO A 115 26.47 -17.25 11.45
C PRO A 115 26.91 -17.46 10.00
N GLU A 116 27.59 -18.57 9.71
CA GLU A 116 28.05 -18.93 8.36
C GLU A 116 26.91 -19.01 7.32
N ARG A 117 25.68 -19.27 7.74
CA ARG A 117 24.51 -19.29 6.86
C ARG A 117 24.09 -17.89 6.43
N TYR A 118 24.48 -16.87 7.18
CA TYR A 118 24.10 -15.48 6.97
C TYR A 118 25.25 -14.63 6.44
N GLU A 119 26.50 -15.07 6.59
CA GLU A 119 27.68 -14.37 6.10
C GLU A 119 27.66 -14.15 4.59
N SER A 120 27.13 -15.13 3.83
CA SER A 120 26.95 -15.00 2.38
C SER A 120 25.92 -13.94 1.97
N TYR A 121 25.11 -13.48 2.93
CA TYR A 121 24.14 -12.41 2.72
C TYR A 121 24.67 -11.05 3.17
N CYS A 122 25.77 -11.01 3.92
CA CYS A 122 26.39 -9.77 4.40
C CYS A 122 27.43 -9.31 3.37
N GLY A 123 27.26 -8.13 2.77
CA GLY A 123 28.32 -7.46 2.02
C GLY A 123 28.10 -7.16 0.56
N GLU A 124 27.39 -7.95 -0.22
CA GLU A 124 27.10 -7.62 -1.61
C GLU A 124 25.60 -7.69 -1.94
N GLY A 125 25.05 -6.58 -2.45
CA GLY A 125 23.69 -6.52 -3.02
C GLY A 125 22.56 -6.25 -2.03
N PHE A 126 22.83 -5.84 -0.80
CA PHE A 126 21.80 -5.26 0.06
C PHE A 126 21.68 -3.76 -0.20
N ARG A 127 20.46 -3.31 -0.47
CA ARG A 127 20.16 -1.88 -0.54
C ARG A 127 19.85 -1.31 0.84
N HIS A 128 19.21 -2.12 1.70
CA HIS A 128 18.84 -1.77 3.06
C HIS A 128 19.10 -2.94 3.97
N GLU A 129 19.56 -2.65 5.19
CA GLU A 129 19.74 -3.61 6.26
C GLU A 129 18.86 -3.25 7.46
N ALA A 130 18.53 -4.26 8.27
CA ALA A 130 17.80 -4.04 9.51
C ALA A 130 18.60 -3.15 10.47
N ALA A 131 17.92 -2.20 11.11
CA ALA A 131 18.47 -1.44 12.22
C ALA A 131 18.57 -2.33 13.47
N THR A 132 19.63 -3.15 13.57
CA THR A 132 19.81 -4.09 14.69
C THR A 132 20.80 -3.59 15.75
N THR A 133 21.38 -2.41 15.61
CA THR A 133 22.35 -1.83 16.55
C THR A 133 21.78 -1.65 17.95
N TRP A 134 20.47 -1.46 18.08
CA TRP A 134 19.79 -1.34 19.37
C TRP A 134 19.90 -2.61 20.24
N THR A 135 20.11 -3.80 19.64
CA THR A 135 20.26 -5.06 20.39
C THR A 135 21.54 -5.10 21.21
N ALA A 136 22.56 -4.32 20.83
CA ALA A 136 23.84 -4.21 21.54
C ALA A 136 23.85 -3.10 22.60
N ASP A 137 22.75 -2.38 22.83
CA ASP A 137 22.64 -1.32 23.84
C ASP A 137 22.49 -1.92 25.24
N THR A 138 23.63 -2.29 25.85
CA THR A 138 23.66 -2.84 27.21
C THR A 138 23.22 -1.83 28.28
N ALA A 139 23.32 -0.52 28.01
CA ALA A 139 22.84 0.51 28.93
C ALA A 139 21.29 0.48 29.01
N LYS A 140 20.60 0.20 27.91
CA LYS A 140 19.13 0.09 27.84
C LYS A 140 18.65 -1.31 28.24
N LEU A 141 19.34 -2.37 27.77
CA LEU A 141 18.86 -3.77 27.82
C LEU A 141 19.50 -4.61 28.95
N GLY A 142 20.60 -4.13 29.56
CA GLY A 142 21.46 -4.99 30.40
C GLY A 142 22.28 -5.96 29.56
N SER A 143 23.28 -6.61 30.18
CA SER A 143 24.20 -7.48 29.45
C SER A 143 23.55 -8.76 28.95
N GLU A 144 22.74 -9.43 29.80
CA GLU A 144 22.11 -10.72 29.46
C GLU A 144 21.14 -10.63 28.29
N LEU A 145 20.16 -9.70 28.35
CA LEU A 145 19.19 -9.53 27.28
C LEU A 145 19.85 -9.05 25.99
N SER A 146 20.85 -8.15 26.07
CA SER A 146 21.62 -7.67 24.94
C SER A 146 22.38 -8.80 24.25
N ASP A 147 23.12 -9.62 25.00
CA ASP A 147 23.84 -10.79 24.46
C ASP A 147 22.88 -11.76 23.77
N LEU A 148 21.77 -12.08 24.43
CA LEU A 148 20.75 -12.99 23.91
C LEU A 148 20.15 -12.50 22.59
N LEU A 149 19.83 -11.21 22.46
CA LEU A 149 19.31 -10.62 21.23
C LEU A 149 20.37 -10.57 20.11
N CYS A 150 21.61 -10.25 20.42
CA CYS A 150 22.71 -10.27 19.44
C CYS A 150 22.92 -11.66 18.85
N ARG A 151 22.88 -12.69 19.68
CA ARG A 151 23.01 -14.09 19.26
C ARG A 151 21.78 -14.56 18.46
N LEU A 152 20.59 -14.11 18.84
CA LEU A 152 19.34 -14.48 18.18
C LEU A 152 19.29 -14.05 16.70
N ARG A 153 20.00 -12.99 16.33
CA ARG A 153 20.16 -12.57 14.93
C ARG A 153 20.63 -13.73 14.04
N PHE A 154 21.56 -14.52 14.54
CA PHE A 154 22.21 -15.61 13.81
C PHE A 154 21.73 -17.00 14.20
N ALA A 155 20.59 -17.09 14.89
CA ALA A 155 19.99 -18.38 15.25
C ALA A 155 19.75 -19.27 14.01
N ASP A 156 20.04 -20.59 14.12
CA ASP A 156 19.79 -21.54 13.03
C ASP A 156 18.28 -21.73 12.79
N ARG A 157 17.75 -21.02 11.81
CA ARG A 157 16.35 -21.04 11.40
C ARG A 157 16.21 -21.84 10.11
N ARG A 158 15.25 -22.78 10.07
CA ARG A 158 15.00 -23.58 8.89
C ARG A 158 13.55 -23.45 8.43
N GLY A 159 13.37 -23.29 7.11
CA GLY A 159 12.06 -23.04 6.51
C GLY A 159 11.63 -21.59 6.62
N PHE A 160 10.34 -21.35 6.50
CA PHE A 160 9.76 -20.03 6.63
C PHE A 160 9.24 -19.78 8.04
N ASN A 161 9.23 -18.51 8.43
CA ASN A 161 8.55 -18.07 9.64
C ASN A 161 7.05 -18.35 9.55
N ARG A 162 6.43 -18.70 10.69
CA ARG A 162 5.00 -19.02 10.75
C ARG A 162 4.11 -17.86 10.38
N TYR A 163 4.49 -16.65 10.75
CA TYR A 163 3.68 -15.43 10.60
C TYR A 163 3.99 -14.69 9.30
N VAL A 164 5.11 -14.98 8.66
CA VAL A 164 5.49 -14.35 7.39
C VAL A 164 6.26 -15.32 6.48
N LYS A 165 5.86 -15.37 5.24
CA LYS A 165 6.50 -16.18 4.18
C LYS A 165 6.28 -15.49 2.82
N PRO A 166 6.97 -15.87 1.75
CA PRO A 166 6.59 -15.46 0.41
C PRO A 166 5.14 -15.84 0.11
N ARG A 167 4.37 -14.95 -0.50
CA ARG A 167 2.95 -15.17 -0.86
C ARG A 167 2.77 -16.42 -1.73
N GLN A 168 3.71 -16.66 -2.64
CA GLN A 168 3.81 -17.87 -3.45
C GLN A 168 5.28 -18.13 -3.80
N PRO A 169 5.65 -19.37 -4.21
CA PRO A 169 7.01 -19.64 -4.63
C PRO A 169 7.50 -18.68 -5.71
N GLY A 170 8.64 -18.05 -5.49
CA GLY A 170 9.21 -17.03 -6.39
C GLY A 170 8.63 -15.63 -6.26
N SER A 171 7.61 -15.40 -5.41
CA SER A 171 7.12 -14.06 -5.10
C SER A 171 8.02 -13.38 -4.08
N SER A 172 8.26 -12.09 -4.29
CA SER A 172 8.93 -11.23 -3.30
C SER A 172 7.99 -10.68 -2.22
N SER A 173 6.66 -10.67 -2.49
CA SER A 173 5.68 -10.11 -1.55
C SER A 173 5.50 -11.00 -0.32
N PRO A 174 5.54 -10.42 0.90
CA PRO A 174 5.24 -11.14 2.12
C PRO A 174 3.75 -11.48 2.23
N ASP A 175 3.47 -12.64 2.80
CA ASP A 175 2.15 -13.12 3.18
C ASP A 175 2.03 -13.13 4.70
N PHE A 176 1.19 -12.26 5.25
CA PHE A 176 0.85 -12.15 6.66
C PHE A 176 -0.52 -12.77 7.00
N SER A 177 -1.10 -13.59 6.13
CA SER A 177 -2.44 -14.17 6.31
C SER A 177 -2.59 -15.06 7.55
N ARG A 178 -1.49 -15.43 8.20
CA ARG A 178 -1.48 -16.18 9.45
C ARG A 178 -1.51 -15.30 10.71
N GLU A 179 -1.44 -13.99 10.56
CA GLU A 179 -1.72 -13.05 11.64
C GLU A 179 -3.21 -13.09 11.96
N ASN A 180 -3.55 -13.16 13.24
CA ASN A 180 -4.96 -13.17 13.63
C ASN A 180 -5.53 -11.74 13.64
N GLY A 181 -6.55 -11.48 12.82
CA GLY A 181 -7.24 -10.20 12.77
C GLY A 181 -8.27 -9.99 13.88
N TYR A 182 -8.56 -11.02 14.69
CA TYR A 182 -9.56 -10.95 15.77
C TYR A 182 -10.90 -10.32 15.34
N PRO A 183 -11.56 -10.84 14.28
CA PRO A 183 -12.73 -10.18 13.68
C PRO A 183 -13.95 -10.10 14.59
N ASN A 184 -14.02 -10.94 15.63
CA ASN A 184 -15.11 -10.95 16.62
C ASN A 184 -14.90 -9.94 17.76
N LEU A 185 -13.75 -9.25 17.77
CA LEU A 185 -13.42 -8.28 18.82
C LEU A 185 -13.85 -6.87 18.38
N THR A 186 -15.13 -6.55 18.59
CA THR A 186 -15.73 -5.29 18.11
C THR A 186 -15.26 -4.06 18.87
N SER A 187 -14.72 -4.23 20.08
CA SER A 187 -14.24 -3.14 20.96
C SER A 187 -12.91 -3.54 21.60
N PRO A 188 -11.78 -3.42 20.86
CA PRO A 188 -10.48 -3.79 21.37
C PRO A 188 -10.08 -3.01 22.61
N ASP A 189 -9.76 -3.71 23.70
CA ASP A 189 -9.18 -3.10 24.90
C ASP A 189 -7.74 -2.63 24.66
N THR A 190 -7.12 -2.00 25.65
CA THR A 190 -5.78 -1.41 25.52
C THR A 190 -4.74 -2.43 25.07
N GLY A 191 -4.79 -3.67 25.57
CA GLY A 191 -3.82 -4.70 25.16
C GLY A 191 -3.94 -5.08 23.69
N TYR A 192 -5.15 -5.26 23.18
CA TYR A 192 -5.36 -5.53 21.75
C TYR A 192 -5.04 -4.33 20.87
N ARG A 193 -5.28 -3.11 21.32
CA ARG A 193 -4.84 -1.91 20.59
C ARG A 193 -3.32 -1.84 20.49
N LEU A 194 -2.61 -2.12 21.58
CA LEU A 194 -1.14 -2.21 21.56
C LEU A 194 -0.64 -3.37 20.70
N LEU A 195 -1.31 -4.52 20.68
CA LEU A 195 -0.98 -5.62 19.77
C LEU A 195 -1.06 -5.17 18.31
N ALA A 196 -2.09 -4.41 17.93
CA ALA A 196 -2.20 -3.85 16.59
C ALA A 196 -1.03 -2.93 16.24
N LEU A 197 -0.71 -1.99 17.15
CA LEU A 197 0.44 -1.09 16.99
C LEU A 197 1.75 -1.87 16.85
N PHE A 198 2.01 -2.82 17.76
CA PHE A 198 3.27 -3.57 17.81
C PHE A 198 3.44 -4.47 16.59
N ARG A 199 2.36 -5.11 16.13
CA ARG A 199 2.37 -5.89 14.89
C ARG A 199 2.68 -5.01 13.71
N TYR A 200 1.95 -3.92 13.53
CA TYR A 200 2.14 -3.00 12.43
C TYR A 200 3.56 -2.42 12.42
N TRP A 201 4.02 -1.89 13.58
CA TRP A 201 5.34 -1.30 13.69
C TRP A 201 6.45 -2.30 13.29
N ASN A 202 6.38 -3.54 13.78
CA ASN A 202 7.37 -4.57 13.46
C ASN A 202 7.27 -5.08 12.02
N VAL A 203 6.08 -5.14 11.42
CA VAL A 203 5.96 -5.47 10.00
C VAL A 203 6.64 -4.40 9.15
N ILE A 204 6.43 -3.12 9.45
CA ILE A 204 7.10 -2.03 8.75
C ILE A 204 8.61 -2.09 8.97
N GLU A 205 9.06 -2.29 10.20
CA GLU A 205 10.49 -2.39 10.54
C GLU A 205 11.22 -3.45 9.72
N TYR A 206 10.60 -4.63 9.53
CA TYR A 206 11.28 -5.77 8.95
C TYR A 206 10.91 -6.09 7.50
N PHE A 207 9.78 -5.60 6.98
CA PHE A 207 9.27 -6.04 5.68
C PHE A 207 8.78 -4.90 4.77
N TYR A 208 8.88 -3.63 5.17
CA TYR A 208 8.53 -2.49 4.33
C TYR A 208 9.78 -1.92 3.63
N PRO A 209 9.86 -2.01 2.29
CA PRO A 209 11.07 -1.66 1.55
C PRO A 209 11.38 -0.15 1.55
N ASN A 210 10.36 0.69 1.75
CA ASN A 210 10.46 2.14 1.62
C ASN A 210 10.53 2.87 2.99
N ARG A 211 10.82 2.16 4.08
CA ARG A 211 10.89 2.71 5.44
C ARG A 211 11.82 3.93 5.57
N HIS A 212 12.88 3.97 4.79
CA HIS A 212 13.85 5.07 4.76
C HIS A 212 13.32 6.36 4.10
N LEU A 213 12.13 6.31 3.49
CA LEU A 213 11.46 7.45 2.84
C LEU A 213 10.38 8.09 3.71
N THR A 214 10.13 7.58 4.93
CA THR A 214 9.19 8.20 5.86
C THR A 214 9.73 9.53 6.39
N ASP A 215 8.87 10.51 6.66
CA ASP A 215 9.28 11.83 7.15
C ASP A 215 9.91 11.76 8.54
N LYS A 216 9.35 10.91 9.42
CA LYS A 216 9.90 10.62 10.74
C LYS A 216 10.80 9.39 10.69
N GLN A 217 11.84 9.35 11.50
CA GLN A 217 12.54 8.10 11.77
C GLN A 217 11.54 7.11 12.39
N TRP A 218 11.48 5.87 11.85
CA TRP A 218 10.48 4.90 12.27
C TRP A 218 10.53 4.59 13.78
N ASP A 219 11.71 4.72 14.36
CA ASP A 219 11.94 4.59 15.80
C ASP A 219 11.22 5.66 16.65
N GLU A 220 10.98 6.84 16.12
CA GLU A 220 10.29 7.95 16.80
C GLU A 220 8.77 7.76 16.79
N VAL A 221 8.24 7.03 15.81
CA VAL A 221 6.81 6.74 15.67
C VAL A 221 6.29 5.88 16.84
N LEU A 222 7.06 4.88 17.27
CA LEU A 222 6.61 3.91 18.27
C LEU A 222 6.24 4.55 19.64
N PRO A 223 7.10 5.33 20.31
CA PRO A 223 6.78 5.92 21.60
C PRO A 223 5.63 6.94 21.53
N GLU A 224 5.48 7.66 20.41
CA GLU A 224 4.34 8.55 20.19
C GLU A 224 3.03 7.76 20.16
N TYR A 225 2.99 6.70 19.33
CA TYR A 225 1.77 5.92 19.14
C TYR A 225 1.45 4.98 20.32
N ILE A 226 2.41 4.56 21.14
CA ILE A 226 2.14 3.89 22.41
C ILE A 226 1.22 4.77 23.28
N ARG A 227 1.51 6.06 23.45
CA ARG A 227 0.65 6.99 24.20
C ARG A 227 -0.73 7.10 23.58
N ARG A 228 -0.79 7.33 22.27
CA ARG A 228 -2.05 7.50 21.54
C ARG A 228 -2.95 6.26 21.63
N PHE A 229 -2.40 5.05 21.48
CA PHE A 229 -3.16 3.80 21.50
C PHE A 229 -3.58 3.38 22.92
N THR A 230 -2.88 3.83 23.95
CA THR A 230 -3.32 3.63 25.34
C THR A 230 -4.42 4.61 25.75
N GLU A 231 -4.38 5.85 25.26
CA GLU A 231 -5.27 6.94 25.68
C GLU A 231 -6.56 7.04 24.86
N CYS A 232 -6.58 6.55 23.60
CA CYS A 232 -7.68 6.81 22.65
C CYS A 232 -9.03 6.14 23.00
N GLY A 233 -9.06 5.18 23.88
CA GLY A 233 -10.25 4.34 24.08
C GLY A 233 -10.61 3.47 22.86
N PRO A 234 -11.61 2.59 22.97
CA PRO A 234 -12.05 1.77 21.84
C PRO A 234 -12.65 2.59 20.69
N GLU A 235 -13.37 3.66 20.99
CA GLU A 235 -13.99 4.57 20.00
C GLU A 235 -12.95 5.36 19.18
N GLY A 236 -11.80 5.67 19.78
CA GLY A 236 -10.72 6.37 19.10
C GLY A 236 -9.78 5.46 18.29
N TYR A 237 -9.86 4.15 18.48
CA TYR A 237 -8.92 3.18 17.91
C TYR A 237 -8.86 3.22 16.39
N HIS A 238 -10.00 3.30 15.70
CA HIS A 238 -10.07 3.37 14.25
C HIS A 238 -9.33 4.60 13.69
N ALA A 239 -9.55 5.77 14.31
CA ALA A 239 -8.84 6.99 13.95
C ALA A 239 -7.33 6.87 14.16
N GLN A 240 -6.89 6.28 15.30
CA GLN A 240 -5.46 6.10 15.56
C GLN A 240 -4.80 5.11 14.58
N LEU A 241 -5.49 4.05 14.15
CA LEU A 241 -5.01 3.18 13.08
C LEU A 241 -4.83 3.95 11.77
N ALA A 242 -5.84 4.73 11.38
CA ALA A 242 -5.76 5.54 10.16
C ALA A 242 -4.57 6.50 10.21
N MET A 243 -4.39 7.23 11.33
CA MET A 243 -3.27 8.16 11.52
C MET A 243 -1.91 7.45 11.53
N LEU A 244 -1.79 6.29 12.16
CA LEU A 244 -0.55 5.49 12.16
C LEU A 244 -0.14 5.10 10.73
N ILE A 245 -1.10 4.69 9.91
CA ILE A 245 -0.85 4.27 8.53
C ILE A 245 -0.38 5.46 7.67
N THR A 246 -0.82 6.69 7.96
CA THR A 246 -0.36 7.88 7.22
C THR A 246 1.13 8.18 7.40
N GLU A 247 1.75 7.73 8.49
CA GLU A 247 3.18 7.94 8.74
C GLU A 247 4.09 7.27 7.67
N LEU A 248 3.55 6.34 6.87
CA LEU A 248 4.31 5.72 5.78
C LEU A 248 4.44 6.59 4.53
N HIS A 249 3.53 7.53 4.30
CA HIS A 249 3.44 8.26 3.05
C HIS A 249 3.41 7.35 1.81
N ASP A 250 2.66 6.25 1.89
CA ASP A 250 2.51 5.23 0.85
C ASP A 250 1.09 5.26 0.28
N SER A 251 0.93 5.62 -1.00
CA SER A 251 -0.40 5.69 -1.63
C SER A 251 -1.08 4.32 -1.81
N HIS A 252 -0.36 3.20 -1.65
CA HIS A 252 -0.94 1.86 -1.53
C HIS A 252 -1.47 1.57 -0.12
N ALA A 253 -0.98 2.27 0.92
CA ALA A 253 -1.38 2.02 2.29
C ALA A 253 -2.80 2.54 2.56
N MET A 254 -3.72 1.60 2.76
CA MET A 254 -5.13 1.87 3.03
C MET A 254 -5.62 1.02 4.19
N LEU A 255 -6.43 1.62 5.07
CA LEU A 255 -7.10 0.93 6.17
C LEU A 255 -8.45 0.40 5.73
N TYR A 256 -8.78 -0.83 6.11
CA TYR A 256 -10.08 -1.47 5.88
C TYR A 256 -10.70 -1.93 7.21
N PRO A 257 -11.98 -1.60 7.48
CA PRO A 257 -12.76 -0.59 6.75
C PRO A 257 -12.10 0.78 6.77
N ALA A 258 -12.39 1.61 5.76
CA ALA A 258 -11.86 2.97 5.69
C ALA A 258 -12.37 3.83 6.87
N PHE A 259 -11.51 4.71 7.39
CA PHE A 259 -11.92 5.62 8.47
C PHE A 259 -12.87 6.70 7.97
N LEU A 260 -12.61 7.24 6.78
CA LEU A 260 -13.50 8.22 6.16
C LEU A 260 -14.69 7.52 5.49
N PRO A 261 -15.89 8.09 5.59
CA PRO A 261 -17.11 7.47 5.08
C PRO A 261 -17.12 7.38 3.56
N ALA A 262 -17.70 6.29 3.02
CA ALA A 262 -17.82 6.05 1.59
C ALA A 262 -19.07 5.21 1.20
N GLU A 263 -20.15 5.31 1.96
CA GLU A 263 -21.34 4.46 1.81
C GLU A 263 -22.36 5.07 0.86
N ALA A 264 -22.57 6.40 0.92
CA ALA A 264 -23.36 7.17 0.01
C ALA A 264 -22.47 8.15 -0.77
N PHE A 265 -22.80 8.45 -2.00
CA PHE A 265 -21.98 9.31 -2.85
C PHE A 265 -22.83 10.05 -3.88
N ILE A 266 -22.24 11.09 -4.46
CA ILE A 266 -22.76 11.73 -5.67
C ILE A 266 -21.81 11.45 -6.84
N GLN A 267 -22.38 11.32 -8.03
CA GLN A 267 -21.61 11.07 -9.24
C GLN A 267 -21.18 12.42 -9.85
N VAL A 268 -19.98 12.86 -9.53
CA VAL A 268 -19.34 14.04 -10.11
C VAL A 268 -17.96 13.64 -10.60
N ASN A 269 -17.71 13.80 -11.88
CA ASN A 269 -16.39 13.57 -12.43
C ASN A 269 -15.57 14.86 -12.27
N ALA A 270 -14.62 14.88 -11.34
CA ALA A 270 -13.79 16.03 -11.04
C ALA A 270 -12.34 15.62 -10.82
N GLN A 271 -11.41 16.52 -11.12
CA GLN A 271 -9.97 16.33 -10.93
C GLN A 271 -9.32 17.64 -10.48
N PHE A 272 -8.23 17.53 -9.73
CA PHE A 272 -7.38 18.69 -9.47
C PHE A 272 -6.61 19.09 -10.72
N ILE A 273 -6.77 20.35 -11.12
CA ILE A 273 -5.99 21.02 -12.15
C ILE A 273 -5.25 22.16 -11.47
N GLY A 274 -3.98 21.97 -11.18
CA GLY A 274 -3.27 22.78 -10.18
C GLY A 274 -3.90 22.59 -8.80
N ASP A 275 -4.23 23.70 -8.12
CA ASP A 275 -4.84 23.67 -6.79
C ASP A 275 -6.39 23.70 -6.81
N ARG A 276 -7.00 23.68 -7.97
CA ARG A 276 -8.47 23.79 -8.13
C ARG A 276 -9.09 22.44 -8.46
N LEU A 277 -10.18 22.09 -7.77
CA LEU A 277 -10.98 20.91 -8.09
C LEU A 277 -11.97 21.27 -9.21
N MET A 278 -11.70 20.77 -10.41
CA MET A 278 -12.44 21.10 -11.64
C MET A 278 -13.32 19.94 -12.07
N VAL A 279 -14.54 20.25 -12.48
CA VAL A 279 -15.40 19.27 -13.15
C VAL A 279 -14.84 18.96 -14.54
N VAL A 280 -14.63 17.67 -14.82
CA VAL A 280 -14.07 17.16 -16.08
C VAL A 280 -15.11 16.31 -16.84
N PRO A 281 -14.96 16.11 -18.15
CA PRO A 281 -15.91 15.32 -18.93
C PRO A 281 -16.04 13.88 -18.43
N SER A 282 -17.29 13.37 -18.42
CA SER A 282 -17.59 11.97 -18.07
C SER A 282 -17.81 11.07 -19.30
N GLN A 283 -17.88 11.63 -20.50
CA GLN A 283 -18.14 10.92 -21.75
C GLN A 283 -16.85 10.63 -22.51
N PRO A 284 -16.78 9.54 -23.30
CA PRO A 284 -15.67 9.32 -24.22
C PRO A 284 -15.62 10.49 -25.20
N ALA A 285 -14.51 11.23 -25.19
CA ALA A 285 -14.23 12.19 -26.24
C ALA A 285 -13.77 11.40 -27.48
N ASP A 286 -14.43 11.59 -28.62
CA ASP A 286 -13.81 11.28 -29.89
C ASP A 286 -12.61 12.22 -30.01
N ILE A 287 -11.42 11.64 -30.19
CA ILE A 287 -10.16 12.38 -30.28
C ILE A 287 -10.16 13.42 -31.44
N HIS A 288 -11.03 13.25 -32.43
CA HIS A 288 -11.17 14.15 -33.55
C HIS A 288 -12.27 15.22 -33.36
N THR A 289 -13.09 15.08 -32.32
CA THR A 289 -14.17 16.01 -32.04
C THR A 289 -13.74 16.97 -30.93
N PRO A 290 -13.71 18.30 -31.15
CA PRO A 290 -13.51 19.27 -30.07
C PRO A 290 -14.50 18.99 -28.94
N ILE A 291 -14.03 19.01 -27.70
CA ILE A 291 -14.92 18.89 -26.53
C ILE A 291 -15.90 20.06 -26.59
N PRO A 292 -17.21 19.82 -26.75
CA PRO A 292 -18.17 20.92 -26.73
C PRO A 292 -18.16 21.59 -25.36
N ASP A 293 -18.24 22.94 -25.33
CA ASP A 293 -18.25 23.74 -24.10
C ASP A 293 -19.44 23.42 -23.19
N ASP A 294 -20.45 22.73 -23.69
CA ASP A 294 -21.73 22.44 -23.03
C ASP A 294 -21.98 20.96 -22.73
N ILE A 295 -20.96 20.09 -22.78
CA ILE A 295 -21.13 18.70 -22.34
C ILE A 295 -21.53 18.71 -20.85
N PRO A 296 -22.72 18.27 -20.48
CA PRO A 296 -23.09 18.14 -19.09
C PRO A 296 -22.29 16.98 -18.48
N ALA A 297 -21.32 17.31 -17.64
CA ALA A 297 -20.62 16.27 -16.85
C ALA A 297 -21.61 15.56 -15.93
N TRP A 298 -22.49 16.31 -15.31
CA TRP A 298 -23.63 15.90 -14.51
C TRP A 298 -24.56 17.11 -14.34
N PRO A 299 -25.84 17.08 -14.80
CA PRO A 299 -26.70 18.23 -14.57
C PRO A 299 -26.89 18.48 -13.08
N PRO A 300 -26.72 19.70 -12.60
CA PRO A 300 -26.50 20.95 -13.35
C PRO A 300 -25.02 21.40 -13.48
N LEU A 301 -24.05 20.62 -12.96
CA LEU A 301 -22.61 20.93 -13.11
C LEU A 301 -22.16 20.72 -14.56
N ARG A 302 -21.22 21.52 -15.03
CA ARG A 302 -20.67 21.50 -16.40
C ARG A 302 -19.17 21.36 -16.39
N PHE A 303 -18.62 20.89 -17.49
CA PHE A 303 -17.18 20.90 -17.73
C PHE A 303 -16.62 22.31 -17.49
N GLY A 304 -15.52 22.38 -16.72
CA GLY A 304 -14.86 23.62 -16.37
C GLY A 304 -15.42 24.35 -15.15
N ASP A 305 -16.49 23.85 -14.50
CA ASP A 305 -16.90 24.36 -13.19
C ASP A 305 -15.84 24.01 -12.14
N GLU A 306 -15.51 24.97 -11.29
CA GLU A 306 -14.63 24.79 -10.13
C GLU A 306 -15.47 24.50 -8.88
N ILE A 307 -15.24 23.37 -8.21
CA ILE A 307 -15.89 23.03 -6.94
C ILE A 307 -15.19 23.75 -5.80
N LEU A 308 -15.94 24.53 -5.03
CA LEU A 308 -15.44 25.33 -3.91
C LEU A 308 -15.69 24.69 -2.56
N SER A 309 -16.87 24.14 -2.36
CA SER A 309 -17.25 23.46 -1.12
C SER A 309 -18.27 22.34 -1.37
N VAL A 310 -18.33 21.39 -0.44
CA VAL A 310 -19.29 20.29 -0.43
C VAL A 310 -19.86 20.19 0.98
N ASN A 311 -21.20 20.25 1.09
CA ASN A 311 -21.93 20.26 2.37
C ASN A 311 -21.41 21.32 3.35
N GLY A 312 -21.09 22.53 2.84
CA GLY A 312 -20.58 23.65 3.62
C GLY A 312 -19.12 23.52 4.05
N LYS A 313 -18.41 22.45 3.67
CA LYS A 313 -17.00 22.23 3.95
C LYS A 313 -16.17 22.58 2.72
N SER A 314 -15.23 23.51 2.83
CA SER A 314 -14.35 23.88 1.72
C SER A 314 -13.49 22.70 1.27
N ILE A 315 -13.11 22.68 0.00
CA ILE A 315 -12.21 21.65 -0.55
C ILE A 315 -10.87 21.62 0.21
N ASP A 316 -10.35 22.75 0.61
CA ASP A 316 -9.11 22.81 1.42
C ASP A 316 -9.28 22.17 2.80
N SER A 317 -10.45 22.35 3.43
CA SER A 317 -10.75 21.70 4.71
C SER A 317 -10.86 20.18 4.55
N ILE A 318 -11.50 19.70 3.49
CA ILE A 318 -11.57 18.26 3.16
C ILE A 318 -10.15 17.72 2.90
N ARG A 319 -9.35 18.45 2.12
CA ARG A 319 -7.95 18.10 1.83
C ARG A 319 -7.10 18.00 3.11
N SER A 320 -7.31 18.89 4.07
CA SER A 320 -6.64 18.85 5.38
C SER A 320 -6.99 17.59 6.18
N ASP A 321 -8.24 17.13 6.13
CA ASP A 321 -8.64 15.91 6.81
C ASP A 321 -8.11 14.66 6.11
N ILE A 322 -8.05 14.65 4.77
CA ILE A 322 -7.44 13.56 4.01
C ILE A 322 -6.00 13.33 4.49
N ARG A 323 -5.22 14.39 4.63
CA ARG A 323 -3.82 14.28 5.10
C ARG A 323 -3.68 13.61 6.47
N LYS A 324 -4.69 13.73 7.34
CA LYS A 324 -4.65 13.14 8.69
C LYS A 324 -4.96 11.63 8.71
N TYR A 325 -5.80 11.16 7.78
CA TYR A 325 -6.41 9.84 7.88
C TYR A 325 -6.19 8.94 6.66
N VAL A 326 -5.59 9.46 5.60
CA VAL A 326 -5.32 8.70 4.37
C VAL A 326 -3.86 8.86 3.97
N SER A 327 -3.16 7.74 3.86
CA SER A 327 -1.76 7.73 3.44
C SER A 327 -1.63 8.11 1.96
N CYS A 328 -0.72 9.02 1.67
CA CYS A 328 -0.46 9.55 0.34
C CYS A 328 1.03 9.82 0.15
N SER A 329 1.59 9.37 -0.98
CA SER A 329 3.01 9.54 -1.27
C SER A 329 3.39 10.96 -1.71
N ASN A 330 2.43 11.73 -2.21
CA ASN A 330 2.66 13.08 -2.73
C ASN A 330 1.37 13.90 -2.78
N GLU A 331 1.49 15.18 -3.16
CA GLU A 331 0.36 16.10 -3.26
C GLU A 331 -0.70 15.69 -4.30
N THR A 332 -0.28 15.04 -5.38
CA THR A 332 -1.21 14.51 -6.40
C THR A 332 -2.10 13.42 -5.79
N ALA A 333 -1.53 12.52 -4.99
CA ALA A 333 -2.30 11.50 -4.28
C ALA A 333 -3.26 12.13 -3.26
N VAL A 334 -2.84 13.16 -2.54
CA VAL A 334 -3.75 13.91 -1.65
C VAL A 334 -4.91 14.51 -2.45
N GLY A 335 -4.64 15.14 -3.59
CA GLY A 335 -5.68 15.67 -4.49
C GLY A 335 -6.63 14.58 -4.98
N PHE A 336 -6.12 13.47 -5.46
CA PHE A 336 -6.92 12.33 -5.89
C PHE A 336 -7.84 11.80 -4.76
N ARG A 337 -7.29 11.57 -3.57
CA ARG A 337 -8.08 11.14 -2.41
C ARG A 337 -9.11 12.18 -1.97
N THR A 338 -8.75 13.47 -2.05
CA THR A 338 -9.69 14.55 -1.77
C THR A 338 -10.88 14.49 -2.72
N THR A 339 -10.65 14.27 -4.01
CA THR A 339 -11.73 14.11 -5.00
C THR A 339 -12.65 12.95 -4.64
N VAL A 340 -12.08 11.78 -4.28
CA VAL A 340 -12.87 10.61 -3.90
C VAL A 340 -13.74 10.90 -2.67
N TYR A 341 -13.14 11.44 -1.60
CA TYR A 341 -13.85 11.62 -0.32
C TYR A 341 -14.71 12.87 -0.24
N ALA A 342 -14.47 13.88 -1.08
CA ALA A 342 -15.31 15.07 -1.13
C ALA A 342 -16.78 14.75 -1.48
N PHE A 343 -16.99 13.69 -2.24
CA PHE A 343 -18.30 13.29 -2.76
C PHE A 343 -18.88 12.03 -2.10
N THR A 344 -18.36 11.63 -0.93
CA THR A 344 -18.83 10.47 -0.18
C THR A 344 -19.30 10.83 1.24
N SER A 345 -20.25 10.06 1.78
CA SER A 345 -20.84 10.26 3.11
C SER A 345 -21.34 8.90 3.67
N THR A 346 -21.75 8.88 4.94
CA THR A 346 -22.41 7.74 5.56
C THR A 346 -23.93 7.76 5.39
N ASP A 347 -24.56 8.95 5.42
CA ASP A 347 -25.99 9.13 5.70
C ASP A 347 -26.67 10.30 4.99
N ALA A 348 -25.96 11.02 4.12
CA ALA A 348 -26.57 12.17 3.44
C ALA A 348 -27.50 11.72 2.30
N ASP A 349 -28.74 12.21 2.29
CA ASP A 349 -29.71 11.99 1.20
C ASP A 349 -29.39 12.87 -0.03
N GLU A 350 -28.76 14.01 0.20
CA GLU A 350 -28.34 14.96 -0.84
C GLU A 350 -27.03 15.65 -0.45
N TYR A 351 -26.32 16.12 -1.47
CA TYR A 351 -25.13 16.97 -1.34
C TYR A 351 -25.45 18.38 -1.81
N VAL A 352 -24.96 19.36 -1.04
CA VAL A 352 -24.97 20.77 -1.42
C VAL A 352 -23.57 21.11 -1.93
N VAL A 353 -23.43 21.34 -3.23
CA VAL A 353 -22.17 21.64 -3.89
C VAL A 353 -22.16 23.11 -4.30
N GLU A 354 -21.23 23.87 -3.74
CA GLU A 354 -20.94 25.23 -4.18
C GLU A 354 -19.86 25.19 -5.26
N TYR A 355 -20.11 25.86 -6.37
CA TYR A 355 -19.21 25.85 -7.52
C TYR A 355 -19.07 27.25 -8.14
N ARG A 356 -17.99 27.46 -8.87
CA ARG A 356 -17.71 28.66 -9.64
C ARG A 356 -17.74 28.36 -11.14
N ARG A 357 -18.53 29.12 -11.88
CA ARG A 357 -18.59 29.10 -13.35
C ARG A 357 -18.20 30.47 -13.91
N GLY A 358 -17.05 30.56 -14.54
CA GLY A 358 -16.48 31.87 -14.89
C GLY A 358 -16.27 32.76 -13.66
N ASN A 359 -16.96 33.90 -13.61
CA ASN A 359 -16.89 34.82 -12.46
C ASN A 359 -18.08 34.68 -11.47
N ALA A 360 -19.02 33.78 -11.75
CA ALA A 360 -20.20 33.58 -10.91
C ALA A 360 -20.04 32.39 -9.98
N THR A 361 -20.46 32.55 -8.73
CA THR A 361 -20.56 31.44 -7.76
C THR A 361 -22.05 31.07 -7.62
N ASP A 362 -22.34 29.79 -7.61
CA ASP A 362 -23.69 29.25 -7.47
C ASP A 362 -23.65 27.94 -6.66
N THR A 363 -24.84 27.46 -6.30
CA THR A 363 -25.00 26.26 -5.47
C THR A 363 -26.00 25.30 -6.09
N VAL A 364 -25.65 24.01 -6.06
CA VAL A 364 -26.55 22.94 -6.55
C VAL A 364 -26.75 21.87 -5.49
N ARG A 365 -27.94 21.26 -5.49
CA ARG A 365 -28.29 20.09 -4.68
C ARG A 365 -28.31 18.87 -5.56
N ILE A 366 -27.60 17.84 -5.17
CA ILE A 366 -27.45 16.58 -5.91
C ILE A 366 -27.82 15.43 -4.99
N ALA A 367 -28.83 14.63 -5.38
CA ALA A 367 -29.24 13.45 -4.61
C ALA A 367 -28.11 12.41 -4.55
N THR A 368 -27.95 11.78 -3.40
CA THR A 368 -26.97 10.71 -3.22
C THR A 368 -27.47 9.39 -3.81
N ARG A 369 -26.52 8.51 -4.02
CA ARG A 369 -26.74 7.15 -4.48
C ARG A 369 -26.03 6.18 -3.52
N THR A 370 -26.65 5.01 -3.31
CA THR A 370 -26.13 3.94 -2.45
C THR A 370 -25.95 2.62 -3.20
N ASP A 371 -26.32 2.59 -4.49
CA ASP A 371 -26.17 1.38 -5.31
C ASP A 371 -24.68 1.09 -5.56
N ARG A 372 -24.27 -0.14 -5.28
CA ARG A 372 -22.86 -0.57 -5.33
C ARG A 372 -22.27 -0.50 -6.75
N ASN A 373 -23.10 -0.60 -7.78
CA ASN A 373 -22.68 -0.51 -9.18
C ASN A 373 -22.32 0.92 -9.59
N ALA A 374 -22.71 1.89 -8.81
CA ALA A 374 -22.45 3.29 -9.05
C ALA A 374 -21.01 3.70 -8.63
N ARG A 375 -20.19 2.82 -8.07
CA ARG A 375 -18.78 3.07 -7.71
C ARG A 375 -17.78 3.00 -8.88
N GLU A 376 -18.27 2.74 -10.09
CA GLU A 376 -17.47 2.87 -11.32
C GLU A 376 -17.26 4.35 -11.71
N PHE A 377 -16.92 5.20 -10.72
CA PHE A 377 -17.18 6.64 -10.68
C PHE A 377 -16.20 7.55 -11.33
N ILE A 378 -15.02 7.11 -11.57
CA ILE A 378 -14.10 7.88 -12.34
C ILE A 378 -14.05 7.23 -13.71
N ASP A 379 -15.14 7.38 -14.46
CA ASP A 379 -15.13 6.97 -15.85
C ASP A 379 -14.31 8.01 -16.62
N PHE A 380 -13.00 7.73 -16.69
CA PHE A 380 -12.09 8.52 -17.53
C PHE A 380 -12.59 8.43 -18.99
N PRO A 381 -12.41 9.50 -19.78
CA PRO A 381 -12.78 9.47 -21.17
C PRO A 381 -12.18 8.22 -21.85
N LYS A 382 -13.03 7.35 -22.33
CA LYS A 382 -12.65 6.18 -23.13
C LYS A 382 -12.58 6.63 -24.56
N TYR A 383 -11.39 6.65 -25.11
CA TYR A 383 -11.30 6.83 -26.56
C TYR A 383 -11.85 5.59 -27.27
N ALA A 384 -12.55 5.81 -28.38
CA ALA A 384 -13.00 4.72 -29.24
C ALA A 384 -11.78 4.10 -29.92
N VAL A 385 -11.29 3.00 -29.40
CA VAL A 385 -10.21 2.20 -29.99
C VAL A 385 -10.79 0.94 -30.64
N SER A 386 -9.99 0.26 -31.46
CA SER A 386 -10.36 -1.04 -32.02
C SER A 386 -10.50 -2.11 -30.92
N GLU A 387 -11.01 -3.30 -31.28
CA GLU A 387 -11.07 -4.46 -30.37
C GLU A 387 -9.67 -4.86 -29.82
N GLU A 388 -8.61 -4.48 -30.51
CA GLU A 388 -7.23 -4.70 -30.07
C GLU A 388 -6.74 -3.66 -29.05
N GLY A 389 -7.54 -2.63 -28.71
CA GLY A 389 -7.14 -1.56 -27.80
C GLY A 389 -6.19 -0.53 -28.43
N CYS A 390 -6.16 -0.41 -29.74
CA CYS A 390 -5.30 0.55 -30.44
C CYS A 390 -6.03 1.28 -31.58
N MET A 391 -5.48 2.41 -32.04
CA MET A 391 -5.95 3.15 -33.19
C MET A 391 -4.84 3.98 -33.82
N LEU A 392 -5.05 4.44 -35.06
CA LEU A 392 -4.28 5.51 -35.65
C LEU A 392 -4.97 6.85 -35.40
N ILE A 393 -4.29 7.79 -34.73
CA ILE A 393 -4.76 9.17 -34.62
C ILE A 393 -4.69 9.85 -36.00
N ASN A 394 -3.63 9.55 -36.71
CA ASN A 394 -3.41 9.90 -38.12
C ASN A 394 -2.35 8.95 -38.71
N ASP A 395 -1.98 9.12 -39.96
CA ASP A 395 -1.00 8.26 -40.65
C ASP A 395 0.38 8.21 -39.98
N ARG A 396 0.68 9.15 -39.05
CA ARG A 396 1.99 9.29 -38.41
C ARG A 396 1.99 8.88 -36.92
N ILE A 397 0.83 8.88 -36.26
CA ILE A 397 0.74 8.69 -34.81
C ILE A 397 -0.21 7.55 -34.50
N GLY A 398 0.31 6.54 -33.80
CA GLY A 398 -0.44 5.46 -33.18
C GLY A 398 -0.82 5.75 -31.74
N TYR A 399 -1.86 5.09 -31.27
CA TYR A 399 -2.35 5.20 -29.90
C TYR A 399 -2.73 3.81 -29.37
N ILE A 400 -2.34 3.53 -28.12
CA ILE A 400 -2.70 2.32 -27.37
C ILE A 400 -3.37 2.77 -26.07
N ASP A 401 -4.61 2.32 -25.84
CA ASP A 401 -5.28 2.44 -24.54
C ASP A 401 -4.83 1.26 -23.66
N ALA A 402 -4.00 1.52 -22.66
CA ALA A 402 -3.51 0.48 -21.76
C ALA A 402 -4.63 -0.27 -21.04
N ALA A 403 -5.76 0.38 -20.75
CA ALA A 403 -6.91 -0.24 -20.09
C ALA A 403 -7.71 -1.21 -21.00
N GLN A 404 -7.44 -1.19 -22.31
CA GLN A 404 -8.04 -2.12 -23.28
C GLN A 404 -6.99 -3.01 -23.97
N PHE A 405 -5.73 -2.86 -23.59
CA PHE A 405 -4.60 -3.61 -24.12
C PHE A 405 -4.64 -5.09 -23.70
N SER A 406 -4.27 -5.99 -24.63
CA SER A 406 -3.94 -7.38 -24.35
C SER A 406 -2.65 -7.79 -25.03
N ASN A 407 -1.73 -8.39 -24.30
CA ASN A 407 -0.46 -8.88 -24.84
C ASN A 407 -0.66 -9.98 -25.90
N GLU A 408 -1.75 -10.75 -25.84
CA GLU A 408 -2.08 -11.75 -26.87
C GLU A 408 -2.34 -11.10 -28.23
N GLN A 409 -2.83 -9.86 -28.25
CA GLN A 409 -3.09 -9.07 -29.47
C GLN A 409 -1.87 -8.27 -29.93
N GLY A 410 -0.76 -8.28 -29.21
CA GLY A 410 0.40 -7.45 -29.46
C GLY A 410 0.92 -7.48 -30.90
N ARG A 411 0.85 -8.66 -31.58
CA ARG A 411 1.21 -8.76 -33.02
C ARG A 411 0.24 -7.98 -33.91
N ARG A 412 -1.06 -8.02 -33.64
CA ARG A 412 -2.08 -7.29 -34.40
C ARG A 412 -1.92 -5.79 -34.20
N ILE A 413 -1.72 -5.35 -32.96
CA ILE A 413 -1.41 -3.97 -32.60
C ILE A 413 -0.22 -3.45 -33.43
N MET A 414 0.89 -4.18 -33.44
CA MET A 414 2.09 -3.75 -34.16
C MET A 414 1.90 -3.79 -35.69
N ASN A 415 1.08 -4.68 -36.23
CA ASN A 415 0.74 -4.65 -37.65
C ASN A 415 0.04 -3.35 -38.08
N VAL A 416 -0.76 -2.76 -37.17
CA VAL A 416 -1.41 -1.46 -37.40
C VAL A 416 -0.42 -0.32 -37.19
N LEU A 417 0.42 -0.37 -36.16
CA LEU A 417 1.17 0.78 -35.65
C LEU A 417 2.64 0.85 -36.11
N LYS A 418 3.24 -0.23 -36.65
CA LYS A 418 4.69 -0.32 -36.93
C LYS A 418 5.25 0.72 -37.88
N ASN A 419 4.43 1.31 -38.75
CA ASN A 419 4.85 2.30 -39.75
C ASN A 419 4.64 3.75 -39.28
N THR A 420 4.17 3.97 -38.06
CA THR A 420 3.99 5.32 -37.49
C THR A 420 5.33 5.91 -37.04
N GLU A 421 5.39 7.23 -36.88
CA GLU A 421 6.56 7.95 -36.40
C GLU A 421 6.60 8.00 -34.87
N ALA A 422 5.42 7.89 -34.22
CA ALA A 422 5.27 7.84 -32.78
C ALA A 422 4.09 6.95 -32.34
N ILE A 423 4.20 6.34 -31.18
CA ILE A 423 3.11 5.61 -30.52
C ILE A 423 2.92 6.20 -29.11
N ILE A 424 1.69 6.61 -28.83
CA ILE A 424 1.25 7.03 -27.48
C ILE A 424 0.67 5.82 -26.77
N ILE A 425 1.14 5.58 -25.54
CA ILE A 425 0.59 4.57 -24.62
C ILE A 425 -0.09 5.32 -23.49
N ASP A 426 -1.41 5.26 -23.44
CA ASP A 426 -2.19 5.98 -22.43
C ASP A 426 -2.28 5.19 -21.13
N LEU A 427 -1.59 5.67 -20.11
CA LEU A 427 -1.50 5.09 -18.76
C LEU A 427 -2.33 5.86 -17.73
N ARG A 428 -3.15 6.80 -18.12
CA ARG A 428 -4.07 7.53 -17.23
C ARG A 428 -5.20 6.62 -16.74
N ARG A 429 -5.41 5.49 -17.41
CA ARG A 429 -6.25 4.38 -16.97
C ARG A 429 -5.38 3.17 -16.65
N TYR A 430 -5.79 2.39 -15.65
CA TYR A 430 -5.00 1.24 -15.21
C TYR A 430 -4.90 0.17 -16.31
N PRO A 431 -3.71 -0.38 -16.60
CA PRO A 431 -3.54 -1.40 -17.63
C PRO A 431 -4.36 -2.66 -17.34
N SER A 432 -5.09 -3.14 -18.37
CA SER A 432 -5.87 -4.38 -18.28
C SER A 432 -5.01 -5.64 -18.28
N ASP A 433 -3.81 -5.57 -18.84
CA ASP A 433 -2.85 -6.68 -18.91
C ASP A 433 -1.49 -6.24 -18.39
N PHE A 434 -1.07 -6.83 -17.25
CA PHE A 434 0.22 -6.50 -16.63
C PHE A 434 1.43 -6.87 -17.51
N MET A 435 1.26 -7.74 -18.52
CA MET A 435 2.33 -8.12 -19.47
C MET A 435 2.65 -7.04 -20.51
N ILE A 436 2.07 -5.85 -20.39
CA ILE A 436 2.39 -4.71 -21.27
C ILE A 436 3.90 -4.39 -21.27
N PHE A 437 4.62 -4.59 -20.17
CA PHE A 437 6.08 -4.42 -20.12
C PHE A 437 6.82 -5.43 -21.00
N ALA A 438 6.32 -6.67 -21.11
CA ALA A 438 6.90 -7.69 -21.99
C ALA A 438 6.64 -7.36 -23.46
N PHE A 439 5.47 -6.81 -23.80
CA PHE A 439 5.17 -6.26 -25.12
C PHE A 439 6.15 -5.14 -25.47
N LEU A 440 6.39 -4.21 -24.53
CA LEU A 440 7.38 -3.13 -24.73
C LEU A 440 8.78 -3.69 -24.99
N GLY A 441 9.23 -4.64 -24.17
CA GLY A 441 10.52 -5.30 -24.38
C GLY A 441 10.62 -5.98 -25.75
N LYS A 442 9.57 -6.68 -26.17
CA LYS A 442 9.55 -7.44 -27.41
C LYS A 442 9.61 -6.58 -28.68
N TYR A 443 8.89 -5.47 -28.71
CA TYR A 443 8.70 -4.71 -29.94
C TYR A 443 9.47 -3.39 -29.98
N PHE A 444 9.91 -2.85 -28.82
CA PHE A 444 10.51 -1.51 -28.76
C PHE A 444 11.95 -1.50 -28.25
N ALA A 445 12.42 -2.59 -27.63
CA ALA A 445 13.79 -2.68 -27.18
C ALA A 445 14.70 -3.27 -28.27
N PRO A 446 15.82 -2.60 -28.64
CA PRO A 446 16.79 -3.14 -29.62
C PRO A 446 17.66 -4.27 -29.05
N TYR A 447 17.83 -4.32 -27.73
CA TYR A 447 18.61 -5.29 -26.95
C TYR A 447 18.03 -5.41 -25.54
N ALA A 448 18.59 -6.27 -24.73
CA ALA A 448 18.17 -6.39 -23.32
C ALA A 448 18.52 -5.10 -22.55
N ILE A 449 17.52 -4.46 -21.93
CA ILE A 449 17.62 -3.19 -21.21
C ILE A 449 17.23 -3.41 -19.74
N ASN A 450 18.14 -3.10 -18.82
CA ASN A 450 17.77 -2.99 -17.40
C ASN A 450 16.92 -1.74 -17.22
N HIS A 451 15.63 -1.90 -16.88
CA HIS A 451 14.67 -0.81 -16.88
C HIS A 451 14.22 -0.41 -15.47
N VAL A 452 14.53 -1.24 -14.48
CA VAL A 452 14.12 -1.04 -13.08
C VAL A 452 15.08 -1.73 -12.12
N ILE A 453 15.13 -1.25 -10.89
CA ILE A 453 15.75 -1.96 -9.76
C ILE A 453 14.62 -2.33 -8.79
N PHE A 454 14.51 -3.60 -8.45
CA PHE A 454 13.63 -4.08 -7.38
C PHE A 454 14.40 -4.31 -6.10
N THR A 455 13.74 -4.10 -4.95
CA THR A 455 14.25 -4.55 -3.65
C THR A 455 13.28 -5.53 -3.01
N HIS A 456 13.80 -6.71 -2.66
CA HIS A 456 13.04 -7.83 -2.11
C HIS A 456 13.43 -8.10 -0.66
N PRO A 457 12.47 -8.40 0.24
CA PRO A 457 12.81 -8.80 1.60
C PRO A 457 13.54 -10.14 1.61
N VAL A 458 14.56 -10.25 2.45
CA VAL A 458 15.29 -11.49 2.72
C VAL A 458 14.66 -12.18 3.91
N TYR A 459 13.81 -13.16 3.69
CA TYR A 459 13.02 -13.81 4.75
C TYR A 459 13.87 -14.54 5.80
N SER A 460 15.09 -14.96 5.47
CA SER A 460 16.05 -15.52 6.42
C SER A 460 16.76 -14.46 7.27
N LEU A 461 16.77 -13.19 6.83
CA LEU A 461 17.31 -12.03 7.54
C LEU A 461 16.29 -10.90 7.54
N PRO A 462 15.28 -10.93 8.41
CA PRO A 462 14.25 -9.90 8.47
C PRO A 462 14.86 -8.49 8.61
N GLY A 463 14.32 -7.55 7.82
CA GLY A 463 14.81 -6.17 7.73
C GLY A 463 15.91 -5.94 6.70
N CYS A 464 16.43 -7.00 6.06
CA CYS A 464 17.36 -6.89 4.94
C CYS A 464 16.63 -7.02 3.61
N PHE A 465 17.04 -6.19 2.63
CA PHE A 465 16.44 -6.16 1.30
C PHE A 465 17.52 -6.29 0.22
N ARG A 466 17.34 -7.24 -0.69
CA ARG A 466 18.26 -7.51 -1.80
C ARG A 466 17.78 -6.82 -3.07
N GLU A 467 18.73 -6.28 -3.83
CA GLU A 467 18.46 -5.75 -5.18
C GLU A 467 18.33 -6.87 -6.22
N ASP A 468 17.43 -6.63 -7.18
CA ASP A 468 17.34 -7.34 -8.45
C ASP A 468 17.17 -6.32 -9.58
N ARG A 469 17.80 -6.58 -10.72
CA ARG A 469 17.85 -5.67 -11.87
C ARG A 469 17.37 -6.40 -13.13
N PRO A 470 16.06 -6.65 -13.26
CA PRO A 470 15.54 -7.36 -14.42
C PRO A 470 15.74 -6.55 -15.70
N ALA A 471 15.93 -7.28 -16.79
CA ALA A 471 16.00 -6.71 -18.13
C ALA A 471 14.74 -7.06 -18.93
N ILE A 472 14.33 -6.14 -19.80
CA ILE A 472 13.34 -6.37 -20.85
C ILE A 472 14.02 -6.43 -22.20
N GLY A 473 13.37 -7.08 -23.15
CA GLY A 473 13.86 -7.15 -24.54
C GLY A 473 14.92 -8.23 -24.75
N HIS A 474 15.39 -8.28 -25.96
CA HIS A 474 16.44 -9.18 -26.48
C HIS A 474 17.01 -8.53 -27.74
N ASP A 475 18.08 -9.08 -28.31
CA ASP A 475 18.60 -8.60 -29.59
C ASP A 475 17.50 -8.64 -30.65
N ASN A 476 17.10 -7.47 -31.12
CA ASN A 476 15.98 -7.28 -32.04
C ASN A 476 16.33 -6.19 -33.08
N PRO A 477 16.84 -6.56 -34.24
CA PRO A 477 17.17 -5.59 -35.28
C PRO A 477 15.93 -4.90 -35.89
N ASP A 478 14.76 -5.53 -35.75
CA ASP A 478 13.48 -5.07 -36.31
C ASP A 478 12.60 -4.32 -35.28
N TYR A 479 13.21 -3.82 -34.20
CA TYR A 479 12.46 -3.06 -33.20
C TYR A 479 11.84 -1.80 -33.78
N TYR A 480 10.75 -1.34 -33.19
CA TYR A 480 10.08 -0.09 -33.56
C TYR A 480 11.00 1.12 -33.30
N ARG A 481 11.23 1.93 -34.31
CA ARG A 481 12.21 3.03 -34.30
C ARG A 481 11.60 4.41 -34.06
N GLY A 482 10.28 4.51 -34.02
CA GLY A 482 9.56 5.74 -33.71
C GLY A 482 9.68 6.14 -32.25
N ALA A 483 9.15 7.30 -31.88
CA ALA A 483 9.04 7.72 -30.49
C ALA A 483 7.97 6.90 -29.75
N VAL A 484 8.19 6.60 -28.46
CA VAL A 484 7.24 5.90 -27.61
C VAL A 484 6.91 6.83 -26.43
N ILE A 485 5.65 7.19 -26.29
CA ILE A 485 5.22 8.22 -25.33
C ILE A 485 4.27 7.59 -24.31
N ALA A 486 4.69 7.55 -23.04
CA ALA A 486 3.79 7.27 -21.92
C ALA A 486 3.00 8.53 -21.57
N LEU A 487 1.68 8.47 -21.66
CA LEU A 487 0.79 9.53 -21.22
C LEU A 487 0.30 9.23 -19.81
N VAL A 488 0.61 10.11 -18.85
CA VAL A 488 0.37 9.90 -17.43
C VAL A 488 -0.35 11.09 -16.78
N ASP A 489 -1.07 10.84 -15.68
CA ASP A 489 -1.68 11.89 -14.87
C ASP A 489 -1.83 11.46 -13.39
N GLY A 490 -2.59 12.24 -12.61
CA GLY A 490 -2.88 11.98 -11.21
C GLY A 490 -3.71 10.73 -10.92
N ASN A 491 -4.04 9.92 -11.91
CA ASN A 491 -4.69 8.61 -11.76
C ASN A 491 -3.74 7.45 -12.07
N THR A 492 -2.57 7.77 -12.62
CA THR A 492 -1.54 6.77 -12.93
C THR A 492 -0.93 6.25 -11.63
N ILE A 493 -1.05 4.93 -11.38
CA ILE A 493 -0.57 4.26 -10.15
C ILE A 493 -0.07 2.85 -10.47
N SER A 494 0.87 2.35 -9.69
CA SER A 494 1.29 0.95 -9.62
C SER A 494 1.74 0.42 -11.00
N GLN A 495 1.09 -0.61 -11.56
CA GLN A 495 1.43 -1.17 -12.87
C GLN A 495 1.52 -0.11 -14.00
N ALA A 496 0.74 0.96 -13.92
CA ALA A 496 0.82 2.05 -14.87
C ALA A 496 2.12 2.86 -14.69
N GLU A 497 2.55 3.10 -13.43
CA GLU A 497 3.84 3.73 -13.13
C GLU A 497 5.01 2.84 -13.56
N TYR A 498 4.94 1.53 -13.28
CA TYR A 498 5.92 0.54 -13.75
C TYR A 498 6.04 0.52 -15.29
N THR A 499 4.91 0.62 -15.99
CA THR A 499 4.89 0.71 -17.45
C THR A 499 5.53 2.01 -17.92
N ALA A 500 5.28 3.14 -17.24
CA ALA A 500 5.90 4.43 -17.56
C ALA A 500 7.42 4.40 -17.39
N ILE A 501 7.94 3.80 -16.29
CA ILE A 501 9.39 3.58 -16.10
C ILE A 501 9.95 2.72 -17.23
N THR A 502 9.23 1.68 -17.62
CA THR A 502 9.64 0.81 -18.75
C THR A 502 9.74 1.59 -20.05
N VAL A 503 8.76 2.46 -20.36
CA VAL A 503 8.82 3.34 -21.54
C VAL A 503 10.03 4.28 -21.46
N GLN A 504 10.30 4.89 -20.30
CA GLN A 504 11.45 5.80 -20.14
C GLN A 504 12.80 5.12 -20.39
N ALA A 505 12.90 3.83 -20.13
CA ALA A 505 14.13 3.07 -20.38
C ALA A 505 14.37 2.78 -21.89
N LEU A 506 13.35 2.90 -22.74
CA LEU A 506 13.49 2.67 -24.17
C LEU A 506 14.31 3.79 -24.84
N PRO A 507 15.04 3.52 -25.94
CA PRO A 507 15.93 4.51 -26.58
C PRO A 507 15.25 5.81 -27.00
N ARG A 508 13.96 5.77 -27.34
CA ARG A 508 13.14 6.93 -27.72
C ARG A 508 11.88 7.03 -26.88
N GLY A 509 11.96 6.57 -25.63
CA GLY A 509 10.90 6.66 -24.64
C GLY A 509 10.78 8.06 -24.04
N LEU A 510 9.56 8.56 -23.91
CA LEU A 510 9.23 9.84 -23.31
C LEU A 510 8.04 9.67 -22.38
N THR A 511 7.99 10.47 -21.33
CA THR A 511 6.79 10.58 -20.47
C THR A 511 6.22 11.99 -20.59
N VAL A 512 4.91 12.08 -20.81
CA VAL A 512 4.17 13.34 -20.97
C VAL A 512 2.96 13.32 -20.03
N GLY A 513 2.71 14.40 -19.34
CA GLY A 513 1.55 14.55 -18.45
C GLY A 513 1.89 15.23 -17.13
N SER A 514 1.16 14.88 -16.07
CA SER A 514 1.36 15.40 -14.72
C SER A 514 1.94 14.34 -13.78
N THR A 515 2.27 14.74 -12.55
CA THR A 515 2.76 13.83 -11.50
C THR A 515 1.76 12.71 -11.23
N THR A 516 2.26 11.49 -11.13
CA THR A 516 1.50 10.27 -10.83
C THR A 516 1.20 10.11 -9.32
N LEU A 517 0.46 9.09 -8.92
CA LEU A 517 0.10 8.88 -7.50
C LEU A 517 1.27 8.47 -6.60
N GLY A 518 2.40 8.06 -7.17
CA GLY A 518 3.62 7.78 -6.40
C GLY A 518 3.57 6.50 -5.57
N ALA A 519 2.96 5.44 -6.08
CA ALA A 519 3.00 4.12 -5.45
C ALA A 519 3.15 3.03 -6.50
N ASP A 520 4.27 2.36 -6.49
CA ASP A 520 4.57 1.22 -7.35
C ASP A 520 5.03 0.01 -6.53
N GLY A 521 5.05 -1.15 -7.15
CA GLY A 521 5.39 -2.42 -6.56
C GLY A 521 4.17 -3.21 -6.08
N ASN A 522 4.44 -4.45 -5.66
CA ASN A 522 3.40 -5.34 -5.13
C ASN A 522 2.88 -4.85 -3.78
N ILE A 523 1.69 -5.31 -3.41
CA ILE A 523 1.10 -5.02 -2.11
C ILE A 523 1.10 -6.25 -1.19
N ALA A 524 1.20 -6.00 0.12
CA ALA A 524 0.95 -6.98 1.16
C ALA A 524 -0.17 -6.50 2.09
N GLU A 525 -0.99 -7.45 2.55
CA GLU A 525 -2.08 -7.20 3.49
C GLU A 525 -1.65 -7.58 4.91
N ILE A 526 -1.91 -6.71 5.88
CA ILE A 526 -1.61 -6.91 7.30
C ILE A 526 -2.92 -6.96 8.08
N PRO A 527 -3.34 -8.14 8.59
CA PRO A 527 -4.49 -8.24 9.50
C PRO A 527 -4.18 -7.60 10.86
N LEU A 528 -5.14 -6.82 11.39
CA LEU A 528 -5.04 -6.10 12.66
C LEU A 528 -6.23 -6.44 13.58
N PRO A 529 -6.04 -6.45 14.92
CA PRO A 529 -7.10 -6.69 15.87
C PRO A 529 -8.35 -5.83 15.66
N GLY A 530 -9.52 -6.45 15.85
CA GLY A 530 -10.82 -5.81 15.62
C GLY A 530 -11.37 -6.04 14.21
N GLY A 531 -10.79 -6.97 13.44
CA GLY A 531 -11.18 -7.24 12.05
C GLY A 531 -10.68 -6.18 11.06
N TYR A 532 -9.80 -5.29 11.50
CA TYR A 532 -9.13 -4.33 10.62
C TYR A 532 -8.05 -5.00 9.79
N LYS A 533 -7.73 -4.39 8.67
CA LYS A 533 -6.57 -4.73 7.85
C LYS A 533 -6.04 -3.51 7.12
N THR A 534 -4.76 -3.51 6.82
CA THR A 534 -4.14 -2.48 6.00
C THR A 534 -3.28 -3.09 4.90
N LEU A 535 -3.04 -2.31 3.86
CA LEU A 535 -2.11 -2.64 2.78
C LEU A 535 -0.82 -1.85 2.95
N ILE A 536 0.27 -2.36 2.39
CA ILE A 536 1.55 -1.66 2.22
C ILE A 536 2.16 -2.03 0.88
N SER A 537 2.97 -1.14 0.30
CA SER A 537 3.90 -1.52 -0.77
C SER A 537 4.91 -2.52 -0.23
N SER A 538 5.07 -3.66 -0.89
CA SER A 538 5.88 -4.79 -0.40
C SER A 538 7.10 -5.11 -1.28
N LEU A 539 7.24 -4.38 -2.37
CA LEU A 539 8.36 -4.41 -3.31
C LEU A 539 8.84 -2.98 -3.53
N GLY A 540 10.10 -2.70 -3.30
CA GLY A 540 10.68 -1.41 -3.67
C GLY A 540 10.95 -1.38 -5.17
N VAL A 541 10.62 -0.26 -5.81
CA VAL A 541 10.80 -0.04 -7.25
C VAL A 541 11.56 1.26 -7.45
N TYR A 542 12.70 1.19 -8.14
CA TYR A 542 13.60 2.31 -8.36
C TYR A 542 13.99 2.41 -9.82
N TYR A 543 14.38 3.61 -10.23
CA TYR A 543 15.07 3.80 -11.51
C TYR A 543 16.43 3.07 -11.49
N PRO A 544 16.88 2.54 -12.66
CA PRO A 544 18.14 1.82 -12.78
C PRO A 544 19.37 2.67 -12.47
#